data_cb887bb6066cc2b31a4ca8d99322f49d
#
_entry.id   cb887bb6066cc2b31a4ca8d99322f49d
#
_cell.length_a   1.000
_cell.length_b   1.000
_cell.length_c   1.000
_cell.angle_alpha   90.00
_cell.angle_beta   90.00
_cell.angle_gamma   90.00
#
_symmetry.space_group_name_H-M   'P 1'
#
loop_
_entity.id
_entity.type
_entity.pdbx_description
1 polymer ?
#
loop_
_entity_poly.entity_id
_entity_poly.type
_entity_poly.pdbx_seq_one_letter_code
_entity_poly.pdbx_strand_id
1 'polypeptide(L)'
;MSRRSVPGHRLVAGGMLLFATACLDPSSPSQPPSEADGNRCPSPGVGVSIGGDSGSQDDVVASPTRRLVLMGGGAEDDAAATLFAEGAGGGDLVILRASGSLSSYPTYFTTSLTPQPRPSSAVTLLTAIPGTASDPAVLCWINRAEAVWLAGGSQWDYLGRWPDTVHAALSQVAGRGAAVGGTSAGAMSLGEAAFDAQFGGVSSAEALSDPLRSDVSLSYPRFAQPELNGALVDSHFTERSREGRLLAFLARFLTERGRTSVVGVGLDEGVALVIEQGRYSVSTAGGGSAWIYQVNAPVVLAVGAPLDLPGVRFVRLANGSDGLWPIDFEAVAVEELSVEQGVVRRGAS
;
A
#
# COMPACT_ATOMS: atom_id res chain seq x y z
N MET A 1 -5.29 77.95 -41.62
CA MET A 1 -4.16 78.84 -41.97
C MET A 1 -2.98 77.92 -42.13
N SER A 2 -2.67 77.59 -43.42
CA SER A 2 -1.67 78.18 -44.25
C SER A 2 -0.24 77.92 -43.75
N ARG A 3 0.68 77.35 -44.43
CA ARG A 3 1.10 77.06 -45.81
C ARG A 3 2.33 76.14 -45.73
N ARG A 4 2.44 75.13 -46.56
CA ARG A 4 3.43 75.01 -47.73
C ARG A 4 4.88 75.27 -47.34
N SER A 5 5.85 74.36 -47.66
CA SER A 5 6.34 74.03 -49.01
C SER A 5 7.48 72.99 -48.97
N VAL A 6 7.59 72.25 -50.02
CA VAL A 6 8.62 71.32 -50.56
C VAL A 6 9.65 72.17 -51.37
N PRO A 7 10.76 71.68 -51.97
CA PRO A 7 11.54 70.42 -51.89
C PRO A 7 13.10 70.67 -51.90
N GLY A 8 13.88 69.61 -51.87
CA GLY A 8 15.31 69.67 -52.16
C GLY A 8 15.93 68.31 -52.44
N HIS A 9 16.17 68.05 -53.71
CA HIS A 9 16.96 66.90 -54.19
C HIS A 9 18.42 67.00 -53.83
N ARG A 10 19.14 65.85 -53.59
CA ARG A 10 20.36 65.36 -54.27
C ARG A 10 20.91 64.10 -53.61
N LEU A 11 20.98 63.08 -54.39
CA LEU A 11 22.09 62.31 -55.01
C LEU A 11 22.86 61.37 -54.06
N VAL A 12 22.59 60.11 -54.27
CA VAL A 12 23.44 58.93 -54.67
C VAL A 12 24.86 58.89 -54.16
N ALA A 13 25.10 57.86 -53.30
CA ALA A 13 26.33 57.14 -53.28
C ALA A 13 26.05 55.68 -52.94
N GLY A 14 26.34 54.80 -53.88
CA GLY A 14 26.16 53.36 -53.74
C GLY A 14 27.19 52.79 -52.78
N GLY A 15 26.65 51.99 -51.81
CA GLY A 15 27.46 51.13 -50.99
C GLY A 15 26.95 49.69 -51.22
N MET A 16 27.82 48.92 -51.82
CA MET A 16 27.60 47.50 -52.14
C MET A 16 27.70 46.71 -50.84
N LEU A 17 26.54 46.28 -50.30
CA LEU A 17 26.53 45.37 -49.17
C LEU A 17 26.70 43.95 -49.70
N LEU A 18 27.85 43.36 -49.39
CA LEU A 18 28.04 41.91 -49.50
C LEU A 18 27.19 41.18 -48.52
N PHE A 19 26.19 40.47 -48.99
CA PHE A 19 25.48 39.45 -48.20
C PHE A 19 26.35 38.22 -48.09
N ALA A 20 26.93 38.00 -46.91
CA ALA A 20 27.49 36.70 -46.54
C ALA A 20 26.31 35.74 -46.27
N THR A 21 26.00 34.87 -47.20
CA THR A 21 25.14 33.72 -46.99
C THR A 21 25.89 32.75 -46.09
N ALA A 22 25.54 32.71 -44.81
CA ALA A 22 25.90 31.60 -43.93
C ALA A 22 25.19 30.34 -44.42
N CYS A 23 25.92 29.41 -44.99
CA CYS A 23 25.47 28.06 -45.25
C CYS A 23 25.18 27.41 -43.88
N LEU A 24 23.93 27.23 -43.60
CA LEU A 24 23.49 26.29 -42.55
C LEU A 24 23.78 24.87 -43.08
N ASP A 25 24.66 24.19 -42.42
CA ASP A 25 25.02 22.80 -42.69
C ASP A 25 23.85 21.91 -42.19
N PRO A 26 23.11 21.24 -43.08
CA PRO A 26 21.99 20.37 -42.67
C PRO A 26 22.43 18.92 -42.60
N SER A 27 23.29 18.58 -41.64
CA SER A 27 23.53 17.17 -41.36
C SER A 27 24.33 16.93 -40.08
N SER A 28 23.69 17.12 -38.95
CA SER A 28 23.94 16.23 -37.81
C SER A 28 22.71 15.35 -37.74
N PRO A 29 22.77 14.08 -38.07
CA PRO A 29 21.69 13.15 -37.74
C PRO A 29 21.60 13.15 -36.21
N SER A 30 20.44 13.54 -35.67
CA SER A 30 20.08 13.26 -34.31
C SER A 30 20.35 11.78 -34.08
N GLN A 31 21.32 11.42 -33.25
CA GLN A 31 21.50 10.04 -32.82
C GLN A 31 20.14 9.54 -32.32
N PRO A 32 19.69 8.39 -32.82
CA PRO A 32 18.53 7.76 -32.21
C PRO A 32 18.88 7.53 -30.73
N PRO A 33 17.88 7.69 -29.80
CA PRO A 33 18.12 7.39 -28.39
C PRO A 33 18.75 5.99 -28.32
N SER A 34 19.83 5.88 -27.55
CA SER A 34 20.53 4.61 -27.39
C SER A 34 19.54 3.60 -26.79
N GLU A 35 19.45 2.42 -27.34
CA GLU A 35 18.63 1.31 -26.82
C GLU A 35 18.94 0.96 -25.35
N ALA A 36 19.99 1.52 -24.76
CA ALA A 36 20.35 1.40 -23.36
C ALA A 36 19.40 2.12 -22.37
N ASP A 37 18.56 3.06 -22.80
CA ASP A 37 17.65 3.81 -21.92
C ASP A 37 16.30 3.10 -21.69
N GLY A 38 15.99 2.03 -22.41
CA GLY A 38 14.69 1.35 -22.32
C GLY A 38 14.45 0.55 -21.06
N ASN A 39 15.50 0.28 -20.28
CA ASN A 39 15.43 -0.59 -19.08
C ASN A 39 15.55 0.17 -17.75
N ARG A 40 15.54 1.50 -17.78
CA ARG A 40 15.63 2.37 -16.59
C ARG A 40 14.39 3.20 -16.40
N CYS A 41 14.01 3.40 -15.14
CA CYS A 41 12.97 4.35 -14.83
C CYS A 41 13.44 5.78 -15.10
N PRO A 42 12.53 6.66 -15.57
CA PRO A 42 12.86 8.06 -15.80
C PRO A 42 13.26 8.76 -14.49
N SER A 43 13.94 9.90 -14.60
CA SER A 43 14.22 10.73 -13.44
C SER A 43 12.91 11.25 -12.84
N PRO A 44 12.78 11.31 -11.49
CA PRO A 44 11.58 11.79 -10.83
C PRO A 44 11.36 13.29 -11.09
N GLY A 45 10.11 13.68 -11.21
CA GLY A 45 9.67 15.05 -11.32
C GLY A 45 9.83 15.87 -10.03
N VAL A 46 9.48 17.15 -10.11
CA VAL A 46 9.55 18.05 -8.95
C VAL A 46 8.62 17.60 -7.84
N GLY A 47 9.13 17.51 -6.61
CA GLY A 47 8.36 17.10 -5.43
C GLY A 47 8.26 15.59 -5.23
N VAL A 48 8.80 14.78 -6.15
CA VAL A 48 8.90 13.32 -6.00
C VAL A 48 10.22 12.99 -5.31
N SER A 49 10.16 12.17 -4.27
CA SER A 49 11.35 11.68 -3.58
C SER A 49 11.45 10.17 -3.73
N ILE A 50 12.50 9.76 -4.41
CA ILE A 50 12.86 8.34 -4.62
C ILE A 50 14.28 8.15 -4.09
N GLY A 51 14.49 7.13 -3.29
CA GLY A 51 15.81 6.87 -2.73
C GLY A 51 15.91 5.52 -2.04
N GLY A 52 17.10 5.20 -1.58
CA GLY A 52 17.43 3.95 -0.92
C GLY A 52 18.64 3.27 -1.52
N ASP A 53 18.81 1.99 -1.25
CA ASP A 53 19.80 1.15 -1.94
C ASP A 53 19.22 0.78 -3.31
N SER A 54 19.55 1.58 -4.30
CA SER A 54 19.05 1.37 -5.66
C SER A 54 19.69 0.17 -6.35
N GLY A 55 20.75 -0.44 -5.75
CA GLY A 55 21.44 -1.59 -6.34
C GLY A 55 21.64 -1.44 -7.83
N SER A 56 20.95 -2.24 -8.64
CA SER A 56 20.87 -2.04 -10.08
C SER A 56 19.85 -0.95 -10.43
N GLN A 57 20.26 -0.01 -11.31
CA GLN A 57 19.34 0.96 -11.94
C GLN A 57 18.57 0.32 -13.10
N ASP A 58 19.10 -0.77 -13.66
CA ASP A 58 18.48 -1.52 -14.73
C ASP A 58 17.47 -2.51 -14.12
N ASP A 59 16.34 -2.67 -14.77
CA ASP A 59 15.31 -3.64 -14.41
C ASP A 59 15.89 -5.06 -14.40
N VAL A 60 15.81 -5.74 -13.28
CA VAL A 60 16.22 -7.13 -13.13
C VAL A 60 14.98 -8.00 -13.06
N VAL A 61 14.55 -8.46 -14.22
CA VAL A 61 13.39 -9.36 -14.33
C VAL A 61 13.69 -10.67 -13.61
N ALA A 62 12.95 -10.94 -12.56
CA ALA A 62 13.05 -12.17 -11.77
C ALA A 62 11.71 -12.92 -11.75
N SER A 63 11.71 -14.13 -11.21
CA SER A 63 10.49 -14.88 -10.96
C SER A 63 10.08 -14.72 -9.52
N PRO A 64 9.12 -13.85 -9.20
CA PRO A 64 8.69 -13.65 -7.82
C PRO A 64 7.97 -14.88 -7.26
N THR A 65 8.01 -15.02 -5.96
CA THR A 65 7.16 -15.96 -5.24
C THR A 65 5.99 -15.19 -4.62
N ARG A 66 4.77 -15.53 -5.03
CA ARG A 66 3.58 -14.93 -4.47
C ARG A 66 3.50 -15.18 -2.98
N ARG A 67 3.58 -14.12 -2.21
CA ARG A 67 3.53 -14.14 -0.76
C ARG A 67 2.87 -12.86 -0.26
N LEU A 68 1.97 -12.98 0.70
CA LEU A 68 1.37 -11.85 1.39
C LEU A 68 1.88 -11.81 2.83
N VAL A 69 2.46 -10.68 3.25
CA VAL A 69 3.02 -10.49 4.60
C VAL A 69 2.35 -9.30 5.26
N LEU A 70 1.65 -9.53 6.36
CA LEU A 70 0.94 -8.53 7.14
C LEU A 70 1.58 -8.40 8.51
N MET A 71 2.01 -7.19 8.89
CA MET A 71 2.59 -6.93 10.21
C MET A 71 1.75 -5.94 11.02
N GLY A 72 1.66 -6.18 12.33
CA GLY A 72 0.82 -5.41 13.23
C GLY A 72 1.35 -4.01 13.59
N GLY A 73 2.57 -3.66 13.15
CA GLY A 73 3.25 -2.44 13.55
C GLY A 73 4.16 -2.64 14.75
N GLY A 74 4.75 -1.55 15.26
CA GLY A 74 5.80 -1.65 16.27
C GLY A 74 7.13 -2.07 15.64
N ALA A 75 7.81 -3.04 16.23
CA ALA A 75 8.99 -3.66 15.61
C ALA A 75 8.56 -4.59 14.47
N GLU A 76 9.34 -4.61 13.39
CA GLU A 76 9.14 -5.58 12.32
C GLU A 76 9.62 -6.99 12.78
N ASP A 77 8.95 -8.04 12.31
CA ASP A 77 9.41 -9.41 12.49
C ASP A 77 10.43 -9.78 11.41
N ASP A 78 11.68 -9.98 11.80
CA ASP A 78 12.80 -10.21 10.87
C ASP A 78 12.61 -11.49 10.04
N ALA A 79 11.98 -12.53 10.59
CA ALA A 79 11.77 -13.79 9.87
C ALA A 79 10.75 -13.58 8.73
N ALA A 80 9.62 -12.98 9.02
CA ALA A 80 8.60 -12.67 8.01
C ALA A 80 9.09 -11.63 6.99
N ALA A 81 9.86 -10.62 7.44
CA ALA A 81 10.47 -9.63 6.56
C ALA A 81 11.50 -10.25 5.60
N THR A 82 12.28 -11.22 6.07
CA THR A 82 13.22 -11.99 5.24
C THR A 82 12.44 -12.79 4.18
N LEU A 83 11.41 -13.53 4.59
CA LEU A 83 10.54 -14.25 3.66
C LEU A 83 9.92 -13.31 2.61
N PHE A 84 9.47 -12.12 3.02
CA PHE A 84 8.95 -11.12 2.08
C PHE A 84 10.00 -10.71 1.04
N ALA A 85 11.21 -10.35 1.48
CA ALA A 85 12.29 -9.92 0.60
C ALA A 85 12.75 -11.02 -0.36
N GLU A 86 12.80 -12.29 0.09
CA GLU A 86 13.06 -13.47 -0.73
C GLU A 86 12.00 -13.67 -1.81
N GLY A 87 10.76 -13.24 -1.52
CA GLY A 87 9.66 -13.27 -2.48
C GLY A 87 9.91 -12.44 -3.75
N ALA A 88 10.85 -11.49 -3.71
CA ALA A 88 11.30 -10.77 -4.90
C ALA A 88 12.07 -11.67 -5.91
N GLY A 89 12.49 -12.88 -5.49
CA GLY A 89 13.22 -13.80 -6.36
C GLY A 89 14.57 -13.27 -6.89
N GLY A 90 15.14 -12.26 -6.23
CA GLY A 90 16.33 -11.53 -6.68
C GLY A 90 16.04 -10.32 -7.58
N GLY A 91 14.79 -10.01 -7.82
CA GLY A 91 14.34 -8.83 -8.59
C GLY A 91 14.28 -7.53 -7.78
N ASP A 92 13.40 -6.64 -8.16
CA ASP A 92 13.28 -5.30 -7.60
C ASP A 92 12.26 -5.24 -6.45
N LEU A 93 12.68 -4.65 -5.33
CA LEU A 93 11.84 -4.42 -4.16
C LEU A 93 11.47 -2.95 -4.04
N VAL A 94 10.19 -2.63 -4.00
CA VAL A 94 9.69 -1.27 -3.90
C VAL A 94 8.97 -1.05 -2.58
N ILE A 95 9.33 0.00 -1.86
CA ILE A 95 8.70 0.43 -0.63
C ILE A 95 7.87 1.69 -0.90
N LEU A 96 6.61 1.67 -0.56
CA LEU A 96 5.71 2.81 -0.63
C LEU A 96 5.50 3.39 0.76
N ARG A 97 5.73 4.69 0.91
CA ARG A 97 5.48 5.40 2.18
C ARG A 97 4.94 6.80 1.93
N ALA A 98 4.06 7.24 2.84
CA ALA A 98 3.57 8.61 2.84
C ALA A 98 4.57 9.59 3.46
N SER A 99 5.36 9.15 4.44
CA SER A 99 6.33 10.00 5.16
C SER A 99 7.48 9.18 5.72
N GLY A 100 8.57 9.83 6.11
CA GLY A 100 9.70 9.22 6.82
C GLY A 100 10.95 9.04 5.97
N SER A 101 11.84 8.12 6.36
CA SER A 101 13.16 7.93 5.74
C SER A 101 13.08 7.25 4.39
N LEU A 102 13.88 7.71 3.44
CA LEU A 102 14.07 7.05 2.14
C LEU A 102 14.97 5.81 2.23
N SER A 103 15.81 5.69 3.24
CA SER A 103 16.84 4.64 3.33
C SER A 103 16.55 3.55 4.35
N SER A 104 15.65 3.78 5.33
CA SER A 104 15.47 2.84 6.44
C SER A 104 15.03 1.45 5.99
N TYR A 105 13.98 1.32 5.19
CA TYR A 105 13.53 0.02 4.68
C TYR A 105 14.45 -0.57 3.62
N PRO A 106 14.99 0.18 2.64
CA PRO A 106 16.01 -0.37 1.75
C PRO A 106 17.18 -0.98 2.52
N THR A 107 17.75 -0.25 3.49
CA THR A 107 18.84 -0.78 4.33
C THR A 107 18.38 -2.01 5.13
N TYR A 108 17.17 -1.99 5.67
CA TYR A 108 16.62 -3.13 6.41
C TYR A 108 16.54 -4.39 5.53
N PHE A 109 15.89 -4.32 4.38
CA PHE A 109 15.70 -5.47 3.48
C PHE A 109 16.99 -5.95 2.78
N THR A 110 17.97 -5.07 2.58
CA THR A 110 19.17 -5.44 1.82
C THR A 110 20.43 -5.63 2.66
N THR A 111 20.49 -5.04 3.86
CA THR A 111 21.71 -5.02 4.69
C THR A 111 21.49 -5.62 6.08
N SER A 112 20.38 -5.27 6.75
CA SER A 112 20.11 -5.78 8.10
C SER A 112 19.61 -7.22 8.06
N LEU A 113 18.76 -7.54 7.07
CA LEU A 113 18.34 -8.91 6.77
C LEU A 113 19.30 -9.58 5.77
N THR A 114 19.24 -10.90 5.69
CA THR A 114 20.06 -11.71 4.77
C THR A 114 19.20 -12.61 3.87
N PRO A 115 18.27 -12.04 3.09
CA PRO A 115 17.40 -12.82 2.22
C PRO A 115 18.18 -13.55 1.12
N GLN A 116 17.68 -14.72 0.71
CA GLN A 116 18.26 -15.52 -0.38
C GLN A 116 17.17 -15.98 -1.35
N PRO A 117 17.14 -15.49 -2.60
CA PRO A 117 18.09 -14.53 -3.17
C PRO A 117 17.88 -13.10 -2.63
N ARG A 118 18.98 -12.33 -2.53
CA ARG A 118 18.90 -10.91 -2.18
C ARG A 118 18.25 -10.11 -3.31
N PRO A 119 17.35 -9.16 -3.01
CA PRO A 119 16.84 -8.23 -4.04
C PRO A 119 17.96 -7.50 -4.78
N SER A 120 17.80 -7.36 -6.09
CA SER A 120 18.75 -6.63 -6.96
C SER A 120 18.75 -5.14 -6.67
N SER A 121 17.60 -4.60 -6.30
CA SER A 121 17.41 -3.24 -5.84
C SER A 121 16.37 -3.18 -4.71
N ALA A 122 16.47 -2.14 -3.87
CA ALA A 122 15.43 -1.79 -2.91
C ALA A 122 15.25 -0.27 -2.90
N VAL A 123 14.08 0.21 -3.26
CA VAL A 123 13.81 1.63 -3.48
C VAL A 123 12.58 2.07 -2.71
N THR A 124 12.71 3.16 -1.95
CA THR A 124 11.58 3.83 -1.31
C THR A 124 11.02 4.93 -2.22
N LEU A 125 9.73 4.87 -2.46
CA LEU A 125 8.94 5.90 -3.11
C LEU A 125 8.18 6.68 -2.04
N LEU A 126 8.56 7.95 -1.84
CA LEU A 126 7.89 8.82 -0.89
C LEU A 126 6.78 9.60 -1.61
N THR A 127 5.53 9.28 -1.26
CA THR A 127 4.34 9.72 -1.97
C THR A 127 3.41 10.59 -1.11
N ALA A 128 4.00 11.36 -0.18
CA ALA A 128 3.27 12.22 0.76
C ALA A 128 2.42 13.29 0.07
N ILE A 129 2.82 13.74 -1.11
CA ILE A 129 2.06 14.72 -1.90
C ILE A 129 1.21 13.94 -2.91
N PRO A 130 -0.13 13.98 -2.84
CA PRO A 130 -1.00 13.10 -3.63
C PRO A 130 -0.73 13.12 -5.14
N GLY A 131 -0.49 14.31 -5.72
CA GLY A 131 -0.21 14.46 -7.14
C GLY A 131 1.10 13.83 -7.61
N THR A 132 2.07 13.63 -6.71
CA THR A 132 3.38 13.06 -7.04
C THR A 132 3.36 11.52 -7.13
N ALA A 133 2.35 10.88 -6.57
CA ALA A 133 2.22 9.43 -6.61
C ALA A 133 1.99 8.89 -8.04
N SER A 134 1.47 9.70 -8.95
CA SER A 134 1.28 9.35 -10.38
C SER A 134 2.45 9.77 -11.27
N ASP A 135 3.57 10.22 -10.70
CA ASP A 135 4.78 10.54 -11.49
C ASP A 135 5.22 9.32 -12.30
N PRO A 136 5.64 9.50 -13.57
CA PRO A 136 6.11 8.41 -14.41
C PRO A 136 7.24 7.58 -13.78
N ALA A 137 8.14 8.19 -12.99
CA ALA A 137 9.19 7.46 -12.29
C ALA A 137 8.60 6.55 -11.20
N VAL A 138 7.63 7.04 -10.43
CA VAL A 138 6.95 6.25 -9.39
C VAL A 138 6.23 5.05 -10.01
N LEU A 139 5.43 5.28 -11.05
CA LEU A 139 4.71 4.21 -11.75
C LEU A 139 5.65 3.20 -12.41
N CYS A 140 6.76 3.67 -12.96
CA CYS A 140 7.79 2.79 -13.54
C CYS A 140 8.36 1.84 -12.46
N TRP A 141 8.80 2.37 -11.33
CA TRP A 141 9.32 1.55 -10.23
C TRP A 141 8.30 0.54 -9.71
N ILE A 142 7.04 0.95 -9.52
CA ILE A 142 5.98 0.02 -9.11
C ILE A 142 5.79 -1.07 -10.17
N ASN A 143 5.71 -0.70 -11.45
CA ASN A 143 5.39 -1.64 -12.51
C ASN A 143 6.49 -2.70 -12.75
N ARG A 144 7.73 -2.44 -12.41
CA ARG A 144 8.82 -3.42 -12.56
C ARG A 144 9.06 -4.26 -11.29
N ALA A 145 8.46 -3.89 -10.15
CA ALA A 145 8.72 -4.54 -8.87
C ALA A 145 8.27 -6.01 -8.83
N GLU A 146 9.10 -6.87 -8.28
CA GLU A 146 8.78 -8.25 -7.89
C GLU A 146 8.33 -8.35 -6.43
N ALA A 147 8.59 -7.31 -5.62
CA ALA A 147 8.07 -7.21 -4.27
C ALA A 147 7.65 -5.77 -3.96
N VAL A 148 6.50 -5.59 -3.29
CA VAL A 148 5.99 -4.28 -2.88
C VAL A 148 5.65 -4.28 -1.41
N TRP A 149 6.22 -3.33 -0.65
CA TRP A 149 5.98 -3.11 0.76
C TRP A 149 5.26 -1.79 1.01
N LEU A 150 4.13 -1.83 1.71
CA LEU A 150 3.42 -0.65 2.19
C LEU A 150 3.83 -0.37 3.64
N ALA A 151 4.51 0.75 3.88
CA ALA A 151 4.98 1.11 5.21
C ALA A 151 3.84 1.62 6.11
N GLY A 152 4.11 1.73 7.40
CA GLY A 152 3.20 2.35 8.35
C GLY A 152 3.02 3.87 8.11
N GLY A 153 2.01 4.46 8.73
CA GLY A 153 1.68 5.88 8.60
C GLY A 153 0.17 6.13 8.71
N SER A 154 -0.36 6.91 7.77
CA SER A 154 -1.79 7.14 7.61
C SER A 154 -2.32 6.30 6.45
N GLN A 155 -3.27 5.41 6.70
CA GLN A 155 -3.89 4.63 5.64
C GLN A 155 -4.70 5.49 4.65
N TRP A 156 -5.18 6.66 5.07
CA TRP A 156 -5.87 7.59 4.17
C TRP A 156 -4.97 8.09 3.03
N ASP A 157 -3.66 8.20 3.30
CA ASP A 157 -2.70 8.56 2.25
C ASP A 157 -2.66 7.51 1.14
N TYR A 158 -2.82 6.23 1.47
CA TYR A 158 -2.86 5.11 0.53
C TYR A 158 -4.23 4.95 -0.13
N LEU A 159 -5.29 5.00 0.67
CA LEU A 159 -6.63 4.63 0.26
C LEU A 159 -7.41 5.75 -0.43
N GLY A 160 -7.24 7.00 0.03
CA GLY A 160 -8.04 8.12 -0.43
C GLY A 160 -7.28 9.20 -1.19
N ARG A 161 -5.96 9.30 -0.99
CA ARG A 161 -5.15 10.34 -1.62
C ARG A 161 -4.38 9.89 -2.85
N TRP A 162 -4.06 8.61 -2.95
CA TRP A 162 -3.40 8.09 -4.14
C TRP A 162 -4.36 8.03 -5.33
N PRO A 163 -3.90 8.41 -6.54
CA PRO A 163 -4.70 8.34 -7.73
C PRO A 163 -4.93 6.88 -8.19
N ASP A 164 -6.00 6.67 -8.95
CA ASP A 164 -6.37 5.37 -9.52
C ASP A 164 -5.25 4.70 -10.32
N THR A 165 -4.32 5.47 -10.91
CA THR A 165 -3.16 4.94 -11.64
C THR A 165 -2.22 4.15 -10.75
N VAL A 166 -1.99 4.59 -9.50
CA VAL A 166 -1.18 3.87 -8.52
C VAL A 166 -1.90 2.60 -8.07
N HIS A 167 -3.20 2.70 -7.79
CA HIS A 167 -4.02 1.53 -7.42
C HIS A 167 -4.01 0.47 -8.54
N ALA A 168 -4.11 0.89 -9.80
CA ALA A 168 -4.03 -0.01 -10.95
C ALA A 168 -2.65 -0.67 -11.08
N ALA A 169 -1.56 0.11 -10.91
CA ALA A 169 -0.21 -0.43 -10.94
C ALA A 169 0.02 -1.47 -9.84
N LEU A 170 -0.42 -1.21 -8.60
CA LEU A 170 -0.33 -2.18 -7.50
C LEU A 170 -1.13 -3.45 -7.76
N SER A 171 -2.33 -3.33 -8.35
CA SER A 171 -3.14 -4.49 -8.74
C SER A 171 -2.44 -5.33 -9.81
N GLN A 172 -1.78 -4.70 -10.79
CA GLN A 172 -1.02 -5.39 -11.82
C GLN A 172 0.19 -6.13 -11.26
N VAL A 173 0.93 -5.51 -10.34
CA VAL A 173 2.07 -6.13 -9.65
C VAL A 173 1.62 -7.37 -8.90
N ALA A 174 0.57 -7.26 -8.08
CA ALA A 174 -0.02 -8.40 -7.38
C ALA A 174 -0.47 -9.51 -8.35
N GLY A 175 -1.10 -9.13 -9.48
CA GLY A 175 -1.56 -10.06 -10.53
C GLY A 175 -0.43 -10.80 -11.25
N ARG A 176 0.79 -10.27 -11.28
CA ARG A 176 1.98 -10.96 -11.80
C ARG A 176 2.60 -11.96 -10.82
N GLY A 177 2.05 -12.09 -9.61
CA GLY A 177 2.56 -12.98 -8.58
C GLY A 177 3.67 -12.39 -7.72
N ALA A 178 3.82 -11.07 -7.70
CA ALA A 178 4.76 -10.39 -6.82
C ALA A 178 4.46 -10.64 -5.34
N ALA A 179 5.49 -10.61 -4.50
CA ALA A 179 5.30 -10.55 -3.06
C ALA A 179 4.71 -9.19 -2.68
N VAL A 180 3.70 -9.20 -1.83
CA VAL A 180 3.09 -7.97 -1.30
C VAL A 180 3.11 -8.02 0.21
N GLY A 181 3.44 -6.91 0.85
CA GLY A 181 3.40 -6.86 2.29
C GLY A 181 3.19 -5.44 2.80
N GLY A 182 2.99 -5.34 4.09
CA GLY A 182 2.88 -4.05 4.75
C GLY A 182 2.82 -4.18 6.27
N THR A 183 3.07 -3.05 6.92
CA THR A 183 3.03 -2.94 8.38
C THR A 183 2.06 -1.85 8.80
N SER A 184 1.37 -2.03 9.94
CA SER A 184 0.46 -1.03 10.50
C SER A 184 -0.56 -0.53 9.46
N ALA A 185 -0.59 0.77 9.16
CA ALA A 185 -1.48 1.36 8.15
C ALA A 185 -1.32 0.72 6.75
N GLY A 186 -0.09 0.31 6.37
CA GLY A 186 0.16 -0.40 5.12
C GLY A 186 -0.52 -1.77 5.09
N ALA A 187 -0.41 -2.56 6.16
CA ALA A 187 -1.11 -3.84 6.28
C ALA A 187 -2.64 -3.67 6.26
N MET A 188 -3.14 -2.66 7.00
CA MET A 188 -4.58 -2.34 7.03
C MET A 188 -5.16 -2.00 5.66
N SER A 189 -4.34 -1.48 4.75
CA SER A 189 -4.76 -1.07 3.40
C SER A 189 -4.90 -2.22 2.40
N LEU A 190 -4.50 -3.44 2.75
CA LEU A 190 -4.44 -4.58 1.83
C LEU A 190 -5.69 -5.45 1.82
N GLY A 191 -6.62 -5.27 2.77
CA GLY A 191 -7.89 -5.99 2.86
C GLY A 191 -8.88 -5.64 1.74
N GLU A 192 -9.90 -6.46 1.53
CA GLU A 192 -11.01 -6.11 0.64
C GLU A 192 -11.75 -4.87 1.13
N ALA A 193 -11.96 -4.76 2.45
CA ALA A 193 -12.35 -3.54 3.12
C ALA A 193 -11.22 -3.05 4.01
N ALA A 194 -11.10 -1.76 4.18
CA ALA A 194 -10.13 -1.13 5.05
C ALA A 194 -10.77 0.05 5.79
N PHE A 195 -10.55 0.12 7.10
CA PHE A 195 -10.82 1.37 7.84
C PHE A 195 -9.84 2.43 7.34
N ASP A 196 -10.37 3.48 6.71
CA ASP A 196 -9.52 4.44 6.00
C ASP A 196 -9.02 5.60 6.88
N ALA A 197 -9.63 5.81 8.03
CA ALA A 197 -9.30 6.91 8.95
C ALA A 197 -9.34 8.30 8.29
N GLN A 198 -10.18 8.50 7.27
CA GLN A 198 -10.36 9.79 6.59
C GLN A 198 -10.70 10.91 7.57
N PHE A 199 -11.51 10.60 8.56
CA PHE A 199 -11.99 11.55 9.57
C PHE A 199 -11.26 11.40 10.92
N GLY A 200 -10.13 10.69 10.94
CA GLY A 200 -9.34 10.42 12.14
C GLY A 200 -9.50 8.99 12.66
N GLY A 201 -8.91 8.76 13.83
CA GLY A 201 -9.04 7.46 14.50
C GLY A 201 -10.35 7.34 15.25
N VAL A 202 -10.85 6.11 15.40
CA VAL A 202 -12.03 5.79 16.22
C VAL A 202 -11.64 4.75 17.27
N SER A 203 -12.10 4.93 18.49
CA SER A 203 -11.94 3.94 19.57
C SER A 203 -12.97 2.81 19.48
N SER A 204 -12.70 1.70 20.16
CA SER A 204 -13.66 0.61 20.25
C SER A 204 -15.00 1.05 20.86
N ALA A 205 -14.98 1.85 21.93
CA ALA A 205 -16.19 2.33 22.57
C ALA A 205 -17.04 3.21 21.63
N GLU A 206 -16.41 4.10 20.88
CA GLU A 206 -17.10 4.94 19.90
C GLU A 206 -17.71 4.13 18.77
N ALA A 207 -16.95 3.20 18.17
CA ALA A 207 -17.41 2.38 17.07
C ALA A 207 -18.55 1.42 17.50
N LEU A 208 -18.46 0.88 18.70
CA LEU A 208 -19.51 0.00 19.25
C LEU A 208 -20.79 0.77 19.62
N SER A 209 -20.68 2.05 20.02
CA SER A 209 -21.85 2.85 20.37
C SER A 209 -22.72 3.26 19.18
N ASP A 210 -22.11 3.39 18.00
CA ASP A 210 -22.78 3.66 16.73
C ASP A 210 -21.87 3.25 15.56
N PRO A 211 -22.02 2.04 15.01
CA PRO A 211 -21.21 1.59 13.87
C PRO A 211 -21.40 2.41 12.60
N LEU A 212 -22.49 3.16 12.49
CA LEU A 212 -22.81 4.00 11.32
C LEU A 212 -22.38 5.46 11.46
N ARG A 213 -21.71 5.81 12.54
CA ARG A 213 -21.13 7.16 12.70
C ARG A 213 -20.16 7.50 11.56
N SER A 214 -20.05 8.78 11.24
CA SER A 214 -19.33 9.26 10.05
C SER A 214 -17.82 8.98 10.06
N ASP A 215 -17.21 8.88 11.23
CA ASP A 215 -15.78 8.60 11.38
C ASP A 215 -15.43 7.09 11.38
N VAL A 216 -16.43 6.21 11.40
CA VAL A 216 -16.27 4.80 11.04
C VAL A 216 -16.38 4.69 9.52
N SER A 217 -15.36 5.14 8.79
CA SER A 217 -15.38 5.09 7.33
C SER A 217 -14.58 3.92 6.79
N LEU A 218 -15.12 3.24 5.77
CA LEU A 218 -14.48 2.13 5.09
C LEU A 218 -14.21 2.48 3.63
N SER A 219 -13.02 2.12 3.18
CA SER A 219 -12.62 2.12 1.77
C SER A 219 -12.53 0.69 1.23
N TYR A 220 -12.70 0.56 -0.08
CA TYR A 220 -12.62 -0.72 -0.80
C TYR A 220 -11.53 -0.61 -1.87
N PRO A 221 -10.25 -0.81 -1.51
CA PRO A 221 -9.13 -0.53 -2.38
C PRO A 221 -9.10 -1.47 -3.59
N ARG A 222 -8.79 -0.92 -4.78
CA ARG A 222 -8.66 -1.72 -6.01
C ARG A 222 -7.45 -2.67 -5.96
N PHE A 223 -6.47 -2.37 -5.13
CA PHE A 223 -5.28 -3.20 -4.92
C PHE A 223 -5.42 -4.16 -3.74
N ALA A 224 -6.65 -4.39 -3.26
CA ALA A 224 -6.93 -5.43 -2.27
C ALA A 224 -6.34 -6.77 -2.69
N GLN A 225 -5.76 -7.49 -1.75
CA GLN A 225 -5.08 -8.74 -2.07
C GLN A 225 -6.08 -9.89 -2.15
N PRO A 226 -5.96 -10.78 -3.17
CA PRO A 226 -6.90 -11.89 -3.35
C PRO A 226 -7.03 -12.79 -2.12
N GLU A 227 -5.95 -12.99 -1.39
CA GLU A 227 -5.92 -13.77 -0.16
C GLU A 227 -6.79 -13.16 0.96
N LEU A 228 -7.10 -11.86 0.86
CA LEU A 228 -7.93 -11.12 1.81
C LEU A 228 -9.34 -10.84 1.27
N ASN A 229 -9.81 -11.63 0.30
CA ASN A 229 -11.19 -11.55 -0.15
C ASN A 229 -12.14 -11.84 1.02
N GLY A 230 -13.06 -10.93 1.29
CA GLY A 230 -13.95 -10.99 2.47
C GLY A 230 -13.29 -10.60 3.78
N ALA A 231 -12.04 -10.07 3.76
CA ALA A 231 -11.33 -9.75 4.98
C ALA A 231 -11.04 -8.24 5.13
N LEU A 232 -10.95 -7.82 6.40
CA LEU A 232 -10.49 -6.51 6.86
C LEU A 232 -9.38 -6.71 7.89
N VAL A 233 -8.30 -5.93 7.77
CA VAL A 233 -7.13 -6.00 8.66
C VAL A 233 -7.11 -4.81 9.61
N ASP A 234 -6.83 -5.06 10.89
CA ASP A 234 -6.50 -4.04 11.90
C ASP A 234 -5.16 -4.37 12.57
N SER A 235 -4.43 -3.35 12.99
CA SER A 235 -3.05 -3.45 13.51
C SER A 235 -2.95 -2.86 14.92
N HIS A 236 -1.82 -3.01 15.62
CA HIS A 236 -1.65 -2.56 17.01
C HIS A 236 -2.83 -3.00 17.88
N PHE A 237 -3.23 -4.25 17.73
CA PHE A 237 -4.58 -4.68 18.03
C PHE A 237 -4.90 -4.67 19.52
N THR A 238 -4.15 -5.43 20.31
CA THR A 238 -4.35 -5.47 21.76
C THR A 238 -3.78 -4.24 22.47
N GLU A 239 -2.66 -3.69 21.97
CA GLU A 239 -2.00 -2.51 22.54
C GLU A 239 -2.90 -1.27 22.54
N ARG A 240 -3.82 -1.19 21.55
CA ARG A 240 -4.76 -0.09 21.43
C ARG A 240 -6.21 -0.51 21.67
N SER A 241 -6.44 -1.69 22.25
CA SER A 241 -7.77 -2.21 22.59
C SER A 241 -8.75 -2.15 21.40
N ARG A 242 -8.34 -2.65 20.23
CA ARG A 242 -9.05 -2.46 18.96
C ARG A 242 -10.12 -3.50 18.64
N GLU A 243 -10.31 -4.50 19.48
CA GLU A 243 -11.31 -5.57 19.24
C GLU A 243 -12.70 -5.01 18.92
N GLY A 244 -13.21 -4.13 19.77
CA GLY A 244 -14.56 -3.60 19.57
C GLY A 244 -14.73 -2.81 18.28
N ARG A 245 -13.72 -2.01 17.87
CA ARG A 245 -13.80 -1.29 16.60
C ARG A 245 -13.72 -2.23 15.40
N LEU A 246 -12.89 -3.29 15.46
CA LEU A 246 -12.84 -4.30 14.41
C LEU A 246 -14.20 -4.97 14.23
N LEU A 247 -14.89 -5.33 15.30
CA LEU A 247 -16.24 -5.91 15.24
C LEU A 247 -17.25 -4.96 14.59
N ALA A 248 -17.19 -3.67 14.91
CA ALA A 248 -18.03 -2.66 14.28
C ALA A 248 -17.72 -2.49 12.78
N PHE A 249 -16.44 -2.53 12.40
CA PHE A 249 -16.01 -2.48 11.00
C PHE A 249 -16.51 -3.70 10.23
N LEU A 250 -16.41 -4.89 10.81
CA LEU A 250 -16.90 -6.13 10.19
C LEU A 250 -18.41 -6.12 9.98
N ALA A 251 -19.17 -5.66 10.98
CA ALA A 251 -20.61 -5.52 10.88
C ALA A 251 -21.01 -4.57 9.74
N ARG A 252 -20.30 -3.45 9.63
CA ARG A 252 -20.49 -2.48 8.57
C ARG A 252 -20.08 -3.03 7.20
N PHE A 253 -18.92 -3.65 7.09
CA PHE A 253 -18.42 -4.27 5.86
C PHE A 253 -19.40 -5.32 5.33
N LEU A 254 -19.86 -6.23 6.21
CA LEU A 254 -20.83 -7.25 5.86
C LEU A 254 -22.11 -6.64 5.28
N THR A 255 -22.64 -5.59 5.93
CA THR A 255 -23.87 -4.91 5.54
C THR A 255 -23.71 -4.12 4.25
N GLU A 256 -22.64 -3.30 4.12
CA GLU A 256 -22.40 -2.45 2.96
C GLU A 256 -22.15 -3.26 1.68
N ARG A 257 -21.56 -4.45 1.80
CA ARG A 257 -21.22 -5.32 0.65
C ARG A 257 -22.23 -6.44 0.44
N GLY A 258 -23.25 -6.55 1.29
CA GLY A 258 -24.25 -7.62 1.21
C GLY A 258 -23.64 -9.02 1.31
N ARG A 259 -22.58 -9.17 2.09
CA ARG A 259 -21.91 -10.45 2.27
C ARG A 259 -22.65 -11.33 3.28
N THR A 260 -22.51 -12.63 3.15
CA THR A 260 -23.04 -13.61 4.12
C THR A 260 -22.07 -13.86 5.28
N SER A 261 -20.77 -13.62 5.06
CA SER A 261 -19.72 -13.80 6.04
C SER A 261 -18.54 -12.87 5.69
N VAL A 262 -17.88 -12.35 6.73
CA VAL A 262 -16.65 -11.55 6.62
C VAL A 262 -15.66 -11.96 7.70
N VAL A 263 -14.36 -11.69 7.43
CA VAL A 263 -13.27 -12.05 8.34
C VAL A 263 -12.54 -10.79 8.79
N GLY A 264 -12.25 -10.70 10.07
CA GLY A 264 -11.39 -9.69 10.67
C GLY A 264 -10.04 -10.27 11.03
N VAL A 265 -8.96 -9.56 10.67
CA VAL A 265 -7.60 -9.90 11.04
C VAL A 265 -7.06 -8.82 11.95
N GLY A 266 -6.95 -9.11 13.25
CA GLY A 266 -6.30 -8.24 14.24
C GLY A 266 -4.85 -8.68 14.45
N LEU A 267 -3.89 -7.77 14.32
CA LEU A 267 -2.46 -8.07 14.50
C LEU A 267 -1.90 -7.22 15.64
N ASP A 268 -1.36 -7.88 16.66
CA ASP A 268 -0.62 -7.22 17.75
C ASP A 268 0.71 -6.65 17.25
N GLU A 269 1.30 -5.69 17.97
CA GLU A 269 2.61 -5.14 17.62
C GLU A 269 3.68 -6.25 17.61
N GLY A 270 4.59 -6.21 16.62
CA GLY A 270 5.65 -7.20 16.43
C GLY A 270 5.16 -8.56 15.93
N VAL A 271 3.88 -8.69 15.56
CA VAL A 271 3.31 -9.93 15.00
C VAL A 271 3.24 -9.83 13.48
N ALA A 272 3.64 -10.91 12.82
CA ALA A 272 3.51 -11.09 11.38
C ALA A 272 2.62 -12.28 11.05
N LEU A 273 1.69 -12.09 10.13
CA LEU A 273 0.90 -13.13 9.45
C LEU A 273 1.39 -13.23 8.01
N VAL A 274 1.96 -14.37 7.66
CA VAL A 274 2.42 -14.69 6.30
C VAL A 274 1.41 -15.64 5.65
N ILE A 275 0.97 -15.30 4.44
CA ILE A 275 0.07 -16.14 3.64
C ILE A 275 0.77 -16.49 2.33
N GLU A 276 0.95 -17.78 2.09
CA GLU A 276 1.61 -18.33 0.92
C GLU A 276 0.97 -19.65 0.50
N GLN A 277 0.68 -19.81 -0.79
CA GLN A 277 0.14 -21.07 -1.38
C GLN A 277 -1.08 -21.64 -0.63
N GLY A 278 -1.99 -20.77 -0.19
CA GLY A 278 -3.19 -21.18 0.55
C GLY A 278 -2.93 -21.65 1.98
N ARG A 279 -1.79 -21.30 2.54
CA ARG A 279 -1.44 -21.56 3.94
C ARG A 279 -1.07 -20.27 4.66
N TYR A 280 -1.27 -20.25 5.97
CA TYR A 280 -0.74 -19.18 6.82
C TYR A 280 0.33 -19.69 7.76
N SER A 281 1.18 -18.79 8.19
CA SER A 281 2.07 -18.95 9.35
C SER A 281 2.14 -17.65 10.15
N VAL A 282 2.34 -17.76 11.45
CA VAL A 282 2.46 -16.60 12.36
C VAL A 282 3.82 -16.64 13.03
N SER A 283 4.54 -15.51 12.97
CA SER A 283 5.76 -15.26 13.72
C SER A 283 5.65 -13.96 14.51
N THR A 284 6.51 -13.81 15.54
CA THR A 284 6.48 -12.60 16.37
C THR A 284 7.87 -12.26 16.91
N ALA A 285 8.23 -10.99 16.79
CA ALA A 285 9.48 -10.43 17.28
C ALA A 285 9.53 -10.29 18.83
N GLY A 286 8.39 -10.25 19.51
CA GLY A 286 8.37 -9.93 20.93
C GLY A 286 7.20 -10.49 21.74
N GLY A 287 6.43 -11.41 21.18
CA GLY A 287 5.18 -11.89 21.75
C GLY A 287 3.98 -11.33 21.00
N GLY A 288 2.77 -11.43 21.56
CA GLY A 288 1.52 -11.06 20.89
C GLY A 288 0.95 -12.20 20.04
N SER A 289 -0.12 -11.90 19.31
CA SER A 289 -0.87 -12.88 18.53
C SER A 289 -1.51 -12.25 17.30
N ALA A 290 -1.83 -13.09 16.31
CA ALA A 290 -2.82 -12.74 15.30
C ALA A 290 -4.20 -13.23 15.76
N TRP A 291 -5.20 -12.39 15.60
CA TRP A 291 -6.58 -12.63 16.02
C TRP A 291 -7.46 -12.67 14.79
N ILE A 292 -8.12 -13.80 14.54
CA ILE A 292 -8.95 -13.95 13.34
C ILE A 292 -10.40 -14.12 13.78
N TYR A 293 -11.23 -13.16 13.38
CA TYR A 293 -12.67 -13.11 13.72
C TYR A 293 -13.51 -13.46 12.51
N GLN A 294 -14.64 -14.12 12.74
CA GLN A 294 -15.66 -14.34 11.72
C GLN A 294 -17.00 -13.77 12.20
N VAL A 295 -17.58 -12.92 11.37
CA VAL A 295 -18.93 -12.37 11.57
C VAL A 295 -19.82 -12.85 10.43
N ASN A 296 -20.97 -13.42 10.77
CA ASN A 296 -21.93 -13.94 9.82
C ASN A 296 -23.22 -13.10 9.81
N ALA A 297 -23.89 -13.07 8.67
CA ALA A 297 -25.23 -12.49 8.53
C ALA A 297 -26.29 -13.37 9.28
N PRO A 298 -27.42 -12.79 9.72
CA PRO A 298 -27.80 -11.39 9.52
C PRO A 298 -27.22 -10.45 10.58
N VAL A 299 -26.89 -9.23 10.15
CA VAL A 299 -26.54 -8.11 11.03
C VAL A 299 -27.44 -6.94 10.69
N VAL A 300 -28.00 -6.28 11.70
CA VAL A 300 -28.86 -5.10 11.53
C VAL A 300 -28.17 -3.92 12.18
N LEU A 301 -27.93 -2.87 11.41
CA LEU A 301 -27.34 -1.61 11.87
C LEU A 301 -28.37 -0.49 11.78
N ALA A 302 -28.41 0.38 12.77
CA ALA A 302 -29.22 1.59 12.79
C ALA A 302 -28.39 2.80 13.25
N VAL A 303 -28.59 3.95 12.62
CA VAL A 303 -27.88 5.18 12.95
C VAL A 303 -28.16 5.59 14.40
N GLY A 304 -27.10 5.90 15.14
CA GLY A 304 -27.18 6.31 16.54
C GLY A 304 -27.53 5.17 17.52
N ALA A 305 -27.53 3.91 17.06
CA ALA A 305 -27.78 2.75 17.90
C ALA A 305 -26.51 1.95 18.16
N PRO A 306 -26.33 1.40 19.36
CA PRO A 306 -25.21 0.54 19.67
C PRO A 306 -25.27 -0.76 18.88
N LEU A 307 -24.09 -1.35 18.66
CA LEU A 307 -23.93 -2.60 17.94
C LEU A 307 -24.49 -3.78 18.76
N ASP A 308 -25.27 -4.63 18.08
CA ASP A 308 -25.62 -5.97 18.53
C ASP A 308 -25.11 -7.00 17.49
N LEU A 309 -24.24 -7.92 17.94
CA LEU A 309 -23.72 -9.02 17.14
C LEU A 309 -23.83 -10.33 17.95
N PRO A 310 -24.79 -11.19 17.65
CA PRO A 310 -24.83 -12.52 18.25
C PRO A 310 -23.83 -13.47 17.55
N GLY A 311 -23.04 -14.20 18.32
CA GLY A 311 -22.30 -15.34 17.81
C GLY A 311 -21.11 -15.00 16.88
N VAL A 312 -20.20 -14.15 17.32
CA VAL A 312 -18.89 -13.94 16.65
C VAL A 312 -17.94 -15.07 17.03
N ARG A 313 -17.41 -15.76 16.05
CA ARG A 313 -16.37 -16.79 16.26
C ARG A 313 -14.97 -16.18 16.07
N PHE A 314 -14.01 -16.62 16.87
CA PHE A 314 -12.64 -16.18 16.69
C PHE A 314 -11.62 -17.25 17.07
N VAL A 315 -10.43 -17.11 16.51
CA VAL A 315 -9.25 -17.89 16.89
C VAL A 315 -8.09 -16.95 17.19
N ARG A 316 -7.30 -17.32 18.19
CA ARG A 316 -6.05 -16.65 18.53
C ARG A 316 -4.89 -17.49 18.05
N LEU A 317 -4.06 -16.94 17.21
CA LEU A 317 -2.89 -17.57 16.61
C LEU A 317 -1.62 -17.02 17.28
N ALA A 318 -0.93 -17.86 18.02
CA ALA A 318 0.33 -17.51 18.68
C ALA A 318 1.52 -17.72 17.74
N ASN A 319 2.71 -17.35 18.21
CA ASN A 319 3.96 -17.62 17.50
C ASN A 319 4.08 -19.11 17.15
N GLY A 320 4.45 -19.40 15.89
CA GLY A 320 4.58 -20.75 15.37
C GLY A 320 3.26 -21.40 14.94
N SER A 321 2.12 -20.71 15.06
CA SER A 321 0.86 -21.19 14.49
C SER A 321 0.94 -21.26 12.96
N ASP A 322 0.44 -22.34 12.37
CA ASP A 322 0.32 -22.51 10.91
C ASP A 322 -0.94 -23.29 10.54
N GLY A 323 -1.38 -23.17 9.30
CA GLY A 323 -2.56 -23.87 8.82
C GLY A 323 -2.99 -23.47 7.42
N LEU A 324 -4.21 -23.87 7.05
CA LEU A 324 -4.82 -23.48 5.78
C LEU A 324 -5.40 -22.06 5.85
N TRP A 325 -5.27 -21.32 4.74
CA TRP A 325 -5.85 -20.01 4.57
C TRP A 325 -6.79 -19.99 3.35
N PRO A 326 -8.03 -19.47 3.45
CA PRO A 326 -8.65 -18.92 4.66
C PRO A 326 -8.88 -19.99 5.74
N ILE A 327 -8.97 -19.54 7.00
CA ILE A 327 -9.25 -20.46 8.11
C ILE A 327 -10.65 -21.03 7.97
N ASP A 328 -10.75 -22.36 8.08
CA ASP A 328 -12.02 -23.05 8.21
C ASP A 328 -12.44 -23.11 9.68
N PHE A 329 -13.36 -22.23 10.07
CA PHE A 329 -13.89 -22.13 11.44
C PHE A 329 -14.69 -23.35 11.89
N GLU A 330 -15.04 -24.27 10.98
CA GLU A 330 -15.66 -25.56 11.33
C GLU A 330 -14.61 -26.63 11.65
N ALA A 331 -13.37 -26.45 11.18
CA ALA A 331 -12.30 -27.44 11.31
C ALA A 331 -11.31 -27.12 12.44
N VAL A 332 -11.38 -25.94 13.06
CA VAL A 332 -10.46 -25.51 14.13
C VAL A 332 -11.21 -25.28 15.45
N ALA A 333 -10.47 -25.35 16.55
CA ALA A 333 -11.04 -24.95 17.84
C ALA A 333 -11.27 -23.44 17.86
N VAL A 334 -12.50 -23.02 18.06
CA VAL A 334 -12.92 -21.62 18.08
C VAL A 334 -13.36 -21.19 19.47
N GLU A 335 -13.15 -19.94 19.78
CA GLU A 335 -13.81 -19.23 20.88
C GLU A 335 -14.98 -18.40 20.32
N GLU A 336 -15.94 -18.10 21.18
CA GLU A 336 -17.13 -17.31 20.81
C GLU A 336 -17.26 -16.08 21.70
N LEU A 337 -17.78 -15.02 21.11
CA LEU A 337 -18.22 -13.83 21.81
C LEU A 337 -19.49 -13.27 21.16
N SER A 338 -20.17 -12.38 21.88
CA SER A 338 -21.25 -11.55 21.35
C SER A 338 -20.98 -10.08 21.63
N VAL A 339 -21.68 -9.21 20.93
CA VAL A 339 -21.79 -7.80 21.30
C VAL A 339 -23.25 -7.53 21.63
N GLU A 340 -23.50 -7.02 22.83
CA GLU A 340 -24.84 -6.70 23.33
C GLU A 340 -24.87 -5.23 23.75
N GLN A 341 -25.70 -4.45 23.08
CA GLN A 341 -25.82 -3.00 23.31
C GLN A 341 -24.46 -2.30 23.35
N GLY A 342 -23.59 -2.61 22.37
CA GLY A 342 -22.25 -2.05 22.28
C GLY A 342 -21.22 -2.58 23.30
N VAL A 343 -21.54 -3.65 24.01
CA VAL A 343 -20.65 -4.26 25.00
C VAL A 343 -20.24 -5.65 24.55
N VAL A 344 -18.93 -5.88 24.43
CA VAL A 344 -18.40 -7.22 24.09
C VAL A 344 -18.61 -8.17 25.27
N ARG A 345 -19.24 -9.31 25.01
CA ARG A 345 -19.50 -10.39 25.96
C ARG A 345 -18.79 -11.65 25.51
N ARG A 346 -18.02 -12.26 26.40
CA ARG A 346 -17.42 -13.58 26.16
C ARG A 346 -18.28 -14.63 26.89
N GLY A 347 -18.52 -15.76 26.25
CA GLY A 347 -19.13 -16.88 26.89
C GLY A 347 -18.33 -17.31 28.14
N ALA A 348 -19.00 -17.81 29.17
CA ALA A 348 -18.30 -18.47 30.27
C ALA A 348 -17.59 -19.72 29.69
N SER A 349 -16.25 -19.73 29.73
CA SER A 349 -15.44 -20.89 29.36
C SER A 349 -15.60 -22.04 30.31
#